data_d5b77b39de12d8e5b7bc9fab05eeaf30
#
_entry.id   d5b77b39de12d8e5b7bc9fab05eeaf30
#
_cell.length_a   1.000
_cell.length_b   1.000
_cell.length_c   1.000
_cell.angle_alpha   90.00
_cell.angle_beta   90.00
_cell.angle_gamma   90.00
#
_symmetry.space_group_name_H-M   'P 1'
#
loop_
_entity.id
_entity.type
_entity.pdbx_description
1 polymer ?
#
loop_
_entity_poly.entity_id
_entity_poly.type
_entity_poly.pdbx_seq_one_letter_code
_entity_poly.pdbx_strand_id
1 'polypeptide(L)'
;MLLKLKRIAKKRGYTIGRLYIQDADAAQPQYFCDTLEPTWRDVGWGRPGRKVPGRTAIPAGRYAVAVTWSPHLKEWLPLLLKVPLFEGIRIHAGNTAKDTRGCILVGENRKVGMVLNSRRTLSLLMKHLGQRPEGEGIHITVED
;
A
#
# COMPACT_ATOMS: atom_id res chain seq x y z
N MET A 1 -12.52 1.81 9.42
CA MET A 1 -11.74 2.71 8.52
C MET A 1 -11.43 1.99 7.23
N LEU A 2 -11.70 2.62 6.12
CA LEU A 2 -11.43 2.05 4.80
C LEU A 2 -10.32 2.83 4.12
N LEU A 3 -9.33 2.11 3.61
CA LEU A 3 -8.32 2.64 2.72
C LEU A 3 -8.65 2.19 1.30
N LYS A 4 -8.41 3.05 0.33
CA LYS A 4 -8.59 2.72 -1.07
C LYS A 4 -7.33 3.13 -1.84
N LEU A 5 -6.67 2.16 -2.43
CA LEU A 5 -5.53 2.40 -3.31
C LEU A 5 -6.01 2.23 -4.75
N LYS A 6 -5.99 3.31 -5.50
CA LYS A 6 -6.32 3.28 -6.91
C LYS A 6 -5.04 3.43 -7.73
N ARG A 7 -4.71 2.43 -8.51
CA ARG A 7 -3.57 2.45 -9.40
C ARG A 7 -3.87 3.35 -10.59
N ILE A 8 -3.03 4.33 -10.84
CA ILE A 8 -3.26 5.32 -11.91
C ILE A 8 -2.24 5.23 -13.04
N ALA A 9 -1.08 4.61 -12.81
CA ALA A 9 -0.05 4.47 -13.83
C ALA A 9 0.72 3.17 -13.65
N LYS A 10 0.60 2.28 -14.61
CA LYS A 10 1.31 1.01 -14.65
C LYS A 10 2.47 1.17 -15.63
N LYS A 11 3.66 1.43 -15.08
CA LYS A 11 4.84 1.70 -15.89
C LYS A 11 5.79 0.51 -15.90
N ARG A 12 6.78 0.56 -16.77
CA ARG A 12 7.83 -0.43 -16.76
C ARG A 12 8.68 -0.24 -15.50
N GLY A 13 8.69 -1.23 -14.64
CA GLY A 13 9.49 -1.24 -13.42
C GLY A 13 8.79 -0.70 -12.17
N TYR A 14 7.66 -0.02 -12.29
CA TYR A 14 6.95 0.49 -11.13
C TYR A 14 5.49 0.80 -11.43
N THR A 15 4.70 0.94 -10.37
CA THR A 15 3.27 1.27 -10.43
C THR A 15 3.00 2.45 -9.51
N ILE A 16 2.35 3.48 -10.01
CA ILE A 16 1.94 4.63 -9.22
C ILE A 16 0.44 4.53 -8.93
N GLY A 17 0.08 4.84 -7.68
CA GLY A 17 -1.30 4.87 -7.25
C GLY A 17 -1.61 6.08 -6.38
N ARG A 18 -2.87 6.20 -6.01
CA ARG A 18 -3.36 7.18 -5.03
C ARG A 18 -4.05 6.46 -3.90
N LEU A 19 -3.73 6.87 -2.69
CA LEU A 19 -4.33 6.33 -1.48
C LEU A 19 -5.37 7.31 -0.94
N TYR A 20 -6.58 6.78 -0.73
CA TYR A 20 -7.70 7.51 -0.16
C TYR A 20 -8.05 6.89 1.19
N ILE A 21 -8.54 7.70 2.11
CA ILE A 21 -9.00 7.25 3.42
C ILE A 21 -10.45 7.65 3.60
N GLN A 22 -11.26 6.71 4.06
CA GLN A 22 -12.64 6.96 4.45
C GLN A 22 -12.83 6.57 5.90
N ASP A 23 -13.00 7.57 6.77
CA ASP A 23 -13.33 7.35 8.17
C ASP A 23 -14.75 6.81 8.31
N ALA A 24 -15.06 6.17 9.44
CA ALA A 24 -16.34 5.48 9.62
C ALA A 24 -17.56 6.41 9.47
N ASP A 25 -17.40 7.69 9.83
CA ASP A 25 -18.47 8.68 9.76
C ASP A 25 -18.43 9.51 8.46
N ALA A 26 -17.48 9.26 7.59
CA ALA A 26 -17.33 10.01 6.34
C ALA A 26 -18.21 9.43 5.23
N ALA A 27 -18.85 10.30 4.44
CA ALA A 27 -19.68 9.87 3.32
C ALA A 27 -18.88 9.39 2.12
N GLN A 28 -17.65 9.85 1.97
CA GLN A 28 -16.81 9.55 0.81
C GLN A 28 -15.34 9.42 1.20
N PRO A 29 -14.55 8.63 0.43
CA PRO A 29 -13.10 8.60 0.58
C PRO A 29 -12.48 9.96 0.27
N GLN A 30 -11.42 10.31 0.98
CA GLN A 30 -10.66 11.53 0.72
C GLN A 30 -9.23 11.18 0.35
N TYR A 31 -8.70 11.86 -0.66
CA TYR A 31 -7.31 11.68 -1.07
C TYR A 31 -6.37 11.99 0.09
N PHE A 32 -5.40 11.11 0.30
CA PHE A 32 -4.41 11.25 1.37
C PHE A 32 -2.99 11.42 0.82
N CYS A 33 -2.54 10.51 -0.04
CA CYS A 33 -1.18 10.56 -0.58
C CYS A 33 -1.07 9.73 -1.86
N ASP A 34 0.12 9.73 -2.45
CA ASP A 34 0.45 8.87 -3.57
C ASP A 34 1.13 7.60 -3.07
N THR A 35 1.14 6.57 -3.92
CA THR A 35 1.77 5.28 -3.62
C THR A 35 2.68 4.85 -4.76
N LEU A 36 3.69 4.04 -4.40
CA LEU A 36 4.54 3.38 -5.38
C LEU A 36 4.66 1.92 -5.01
N GLU A 37 4.47 1.07 -6.00
CA GLU A 37 4.60 -0.37 -5.90
C GLU A 37 5.55 -0.87 -6.99
N PRO A 38 6.03 -2.13 -6.89
CA PRO A 38 6.75 -2.74 -8.02
C PRO A 38 5.90 -2.82 -9.28
N THR A 39 6.43 -3.45 -10.31
CA THR A 39 5.76 -3.63 -11.59
C THR A 39 4.42 -4.35 -11.42
N TRP A 40 3.37 -3.80 -11.99
CA TRP A 40 2.11 -4.51 -12.11
C TRP A 40 2.26 -5.69 -13.05
N ARG A 41 1.80 -6.87 -12.63
CA ARG A 41 1.76 -8.08 -13.43
C ARG A 41 0.42 -8.74 -13.23
N ASP A 42 0.00 -9.51 -14.22
CA ASP A 42 -1.27 -10.24 -14.13
C ASP A 42 -1.09 -11.47 -13.22
N VAL A 43 -1.24 -11.23 -11.91
CA VAL A 43 -1.12 -12.27 -10.88
C VAL A 43 -2.46 -12.46 -10.15
N GLY A 44 -3.55 -12.15 -10.81
CA GLY A 44 -4.87 -12.37 -10.25
C GLY A 44 -5.16 -13.86 -10.03
N TRP A 45 -6.33 -14.13 -9.57
CA TRP A 45 -6.81 -15.46 -9.29
C TRP A 45 -6.47 -16.43 -10.43
N GLY A 46 -5.76 -17.51 -10.10
CA GLY A 46 -5.41 -18.54 -11.07
C GLY A 46 -4.21 -18.26 -11.96
N ARG A 47 -3.41 -17.21 -11.66
CA ARG A 47 -2.26 -16.82 -12.50
C ARG A 47 -0.95 -16.67 -11.72
N PRO A 48 -0.58 -17.63 -10.84
CA PRO A 48 0.62 -17.48 -10.01
C PRO A 48 1.92 -17.46 -10.81
N GLY A 49 1.94 -18.07 -12.00
CA GLY A 49 3.13 -18.15 -12.83
C GLY A 49 3.60 -16.82 -13.41
N ARG A 50 2.79 -15.77 -13.32
CA ARG A 50 3.20 -14.44 -13.82
C ARG A 50 3.93 -13.60 -12.80
N LYS A 51 3.98 -14.04 -11.54
CA LYS A 51 4.71 -13.35 -10.50
C LYS A 51 6.22 -13.47 -10.71
N VAL A 52 6.91 -12.32 -10.65
CA VAL A 52 8.36 -12.25 -10.56
C VAL A 52 8.69 -11.90 -9.11
N PRO A 53 9.29 -12.82 -8.33
CA PRO A 53 9.55 -12.59 -6.91
C PRO A 53 10.34 -11.30 -6.66
N GLY A 54 9.88 -10.50 -5.71
CA GLY A 54 10.51 -9.24 -5.34
C GLY A 54 10.29 -8.08 -6.31
N ARG A 55 9.59 -8.32 -7.44
CA ARG A 55 9.40 -7.31 -8.50
C ARG A 55 7.97 -7.25 -9.01
N THR A 56 7.01 -7.60 -8.17
CA THR A 56 5.61 -7.67 -8.57
C THR A 56 4.73 -6.97 -7.54
N ALA A 57 3.84 -6.10 -8.02
CA ALA A 57 2.79 -5.52 -7.20
C ALA A 57 1.76 -6.59 -6.81
N ILE A 58 1.14 -6.44 -5.67
CA ILE A 58 0.14 -7.40 -5.17
C ILE A 58 -1.10 -7.43 -6.06
N PRO A 59 -1.88 -8.52 -6.03
CA PRO A 59 -3.13 -8.58 -6.77
C PRO A 59 -4.12 -7.52 -6.28
N ALA A 60 -4.94 -6.99 -7.18
CA ALA A 60 -6.08 -6.17 -6.81
C ALA A 60 -7.02 -7.01 -5.92
N GLY A 61 -7.67 -6.36 -4.96
CA GLY A 61 -8.56 -7.05 -4.04
C GLY A 61 -8.79 -6.24 -2.77
N ARG A 62 -9.54 -6.83 -1.85
CA ARG A 62 -9.81 -6.23 -0.55
C ARG A 62 -9.10 -7.04 0.52
N TYR A 63 -8.36 -6.35 1.37
CA TYR A 63 -7.54 -6.97 2.41
C TYR A 63 -7.81 -6.35 3.76
N ALA A 64 -7.90 -7.18 4.80
CA ALA A 64 -7.88 -6.70 6.17
C ALA A 64 -6.48 -6.19 6.49
N VAL A 65 -6.39 -5.17 7.33
CA VAL A 65 -5.12 -4.54 7.70
C VAL A 65 -4.99 -4.55 9.23
N ALA A 66 -3.82 -4.98 9.70
CA ALA A 66 -3.48 -4.95 11.11
C ALA A 66 -2.20 -4.14 11.30
N VAL A 67 -2.17 -3.26 12.29
CA VAL A 67 -0.94 -2.54 12.65
C VAL A 67 -0.14 -3.42 13.59
N THR A 68 0.98 -3.93 13.11
CA THR A 68 1.84 -4.85 13.87
C THR A 68 3.30 -4.44 13.79
N TRP A 69 4.12 -4.99 14.68
CA TRP A 69 5.56 -4.76 14.67
C TRP A 69 6.20 -5.48 13.48
N SER A 70 7.00 -4.76 12.70
CA SER A 70 7.81 -5.34 11.64
C SER A 70 9.21 -5.66 12.17
N PRO A 71 9.58 -6.93 12.33
CA PRO A 71 10.94 -7.26 12.79
C PRO A 71 12.02 -6.80 11.81
N HIS A 72 11.72 -6.83 10.52
CA HIS A 72 12.66 -6.44 9.46
C HIS A 72 12.92 -4.94 9.44
N LEU A 73 11.85 -4.13 9.50
CA LEU A 73 11.94 -2.68 9.43
C LEU A 73 12.03 -2.02 10.80
N LYS A 74 11.80 -2.79 11.88
CA LYS A 74 11.86 -2.33 13.28
C LYS A 74 10.93 -1.14 13.54
N GLU A 75 9.70 -1.25 13.06
CA GLU A 75 8.66 -0.24 13.18
C GLU A 75 7.28 -0.91 13.29
N TRP A 76 6.33 -0.18 13.90
CA TRP A 76 4.92 -0.55 13.81
C TRP A 76 4.38 -0.05 12.48
N LEU A 77 3.86 -0.97 11.66
CA LEU A 77 3.42 -0.68 10.29
C LEU A 77 2.16 -1.45 9.95
N PRO A 78 1.33 -0.90 9.04
CA PRO A 78 0.18 -1.64 8.53
C PRO A 78 0.63 -2.91 7.81
N LEU A 79 0.01 -4.03 8.16
CA LEU A 79 0.23 -5.33 7.51
C LEU A 79 -1.07 -5.74 6.81
N LEU A 80 -0.99 -6.02 5.51
CA LEU A 80 -2.11 -6.56 4.75
C LEU A 80 -2.17 -8.07 4.98
N LEU A 81 -3.35 -8.57 5.36
CA LEU A 81 -3.53 -9.97 5.71
C LEU A 81 -4.01 -10.79 4.52
N LYS A 82 -3.54 -12.02 4.41
CA LYS A 82 -3.98 -13.01 3.41
C LYS A 82 -3.91 -12.52 1.97
N VAL A 83 -2.83 -11.84 1.61
CA VAL A 83 -2.59 -11.43 0.24
C VAL A 83 -2.19 -12.67 -0.59
N PRO A 84 -2.95 -13.05 -1.63
CA PRO A 84 -2.61 -14.23 -2.43
C PRO A 84 -1.21 -14.13 -3.02
N LEU A 85 -0.42 -15.21 -2.91
CA LEU A 85 0.94 -15.34 -3.44
C LEU A 85 2.00 -14.47 -2.75
N PHE A 86 1.65 -13.75 -1.70
CA PHE A 86 2.56 -12.86 -0.98
C PHE A 86 2.47 -13.08 0.52
N GLU A 87 3.55 -12.76 1.22
CA GLU A 87 3.61 -12.72 2.68
C GLU A 87 4.32 -11.44 3.12
N GLY A 88 3.94 -10.93 4.28
CA GLY A 88 4.59 -9.77 4.87
C GLY A 88 4.41 -8.49 4.10
N ILE A 89 3.30 -8.33 3.40
CA ILE A 89 3.00 -7.11 2.65
C ILE A 89 2.59 -6.02 3.62
N ARG A 90 3.35 -4.93 3.61
CA ARG A 90 3.14 -3.78 4.49
C ARG A 90 3.07 -2.49 3.69
N ILE A 91 2.57 -1.45 4.34
CA ILE A 91 2.75 -0.07 3.87
C ILE A 91 3.95 0.46 4.63
N HIS A 92 4.96 0.96 3.93
CA HIS A 92 6.15 1.51 4.58
C HIS A 92 6.79 2.64 3.76
N ALA A 93 7.88 3.20 4.27
CA ALA A 93 8.59 4.28 3.60
C ALA A 93 9.61 3.75 2.60
N GLY A 94 9.87 4.53 1.57
CA GLY A 94 10.84 4.27 0.52
C GLY A 94 10.65 5.26 -0.61
N ASN A 95 11.53 5.26 -1.60
CA ASN A 95 11.50 6.24 -2.67
C ASN A 95 11.22 5.65 -4.05
N THR A 96 11.79 4.48 -4.35
CA THR A 96 11.67 3.84 -5.67
C THR A 96 11.28 2.38 -5.53
N ALA A 97 10.98 1.74 -6.66
CA ALA A 97 10.66 0.31 -6.68
C ALA A 97 11.78 -0.57 -6.13
N LYS A 98 13.03 -0.08 -6.07
CA LYS A 98 14.15 -0.80 -5.48
C LYS A 98 14.05 -0.91 -3.96
N ASP A 99 13.23 -0.06 -3.33
CA ASP A 99 13.05 -0.03 -1.89
C ASP A 99 11.93 -0.96 -1.42
N THR A 100 11.32 -1.71 -2.31
CA THR A 100 10.22 -2.60 -1.96
C THR A 100 10.27 -3.89 -2.78
N ARG A 101 9.77 -4.98 -2.18
CA ARG A 101 9.67 -6.30 -2.80
C ARG A 101 8.22 -6.74 -3.00
N GLY A 102 7.29 -5.81 -2.98
CA GLY A 102 5.86 -6.06 -3.08
C GLY A 102 5.05 -5.16 -2.16
N CYS A 103 5.69 -4.57 -1.17
CA CYS A 103 5.06 -3.64 -0.24
C CYS A 103 4.67 -2.34 -0.93
N ILE A 104 3.77 -1.61 -0.31
CA ILE A 104 3.25 -0.35 -0.80
C ILE A 104 4.03 0.79 -0.15
N LEU A 105 4.71 1.59 -0.96
CA LEU A 105 5.37 2.81 -0.49
C LEU A 105 4.40 3.98 -0.57
N VAL A 106 4.45 4.86 0.42
CA VAL A 106 3.65 6.09 0.44
C VAL A 106 4.54 7.31 0.29
N GLY A 107 3.99 8.39 -0.26
CA GLY A 107 4.73 9.63 -0.46
C GLY A 107 4.03 10.56 -1.44
N GLU A 108 4.81 11.41 -2.08
CA GLU A 108 4.34 12.37 -3.07
C GLU A 108 4.95 12.05 -4.44
N ASN A 109 4.10 11.85 -5.45
CA ASN A 109 4.54 11.55 -6.82
C ASN A 109 4.88 12.85 -7.56
N ARG A 110 6.05 13.40 -7.28
CA ARG A 110 6.53 14.66 -7.88
C ARG A 110 7.67 14.46 -8.86
N LYS A 111 8.26 13.26 -8.92
CA LYS A 111 9.31 12.90 -9.87
C LYS A 111 9.02 11.56 -10.48
N VAL A 112 9.41 11.37 -11.73
CA VAL A 112 9.17 10.13 -12.46
C VAL A 112 9.81 8.94 -11.73
N GLY A 113 9.04 7.89 -11.51
CA GLY A 113 9.52 6.64 -10.95
C GLY A 113 9.85 6.68 -9.46
N MET A 114 9.40 7.69 -8.73
CA MET A 114 9.68 7.77 -7.31
C MET A 114 8.61 8.54 -6.54
N VAL A 115 8.58 8.35 -5.23
CA VAL A 115 7.81 9.16 -4.30
C VAL A 115 8.75 9.90 -3.37
N LEU A 116 8.39 11.13 -3.04
CA LEU A 116 9.15 12.02 -2.15
C LEU A 116 8.43 12.17 -0.82
N ASN A 117 9.15 12.66 0.19
CA ASN A 117 8.61 12.91 1.53
C ASN A 117 7.93 11.67 2.13
N SER A 118 8.47 10.50 1.83
CA SER A 118 7.86 9.23 2.21
C SER A 118 7.78 9.04 3.72
N ARG A 119 8.85 9.35 4.46
CA ARG A 119 8.87 9.26 5.92
C ARG A 119 7.80 10.14 6.57
N ARG A 120 7.69 11.37 6.12
CA ARG A 120 6.67 12.29 6.63
C ARG A 120 5.26 11.78 6.31
N THR A 121 5.06 11.33 5.08
CA THR A 121 3.77 10.78 4.65
C THR A 121 3.38 9.57 5.48
N LEU A 122 4.31 8.66 5.71
CA LEU A 122 4.08 7.48 6.54
C LEU A 122 3.70 7.87 7.98
N SER A 123 4.42 8.85 8.57
CA SER A 123 4.12 9.33 9.92
C SER A 123 2.71 9.89 10.01
N LEU A 124 2.29 10.66 9.01
CA LEU A 124 0.93 11.21 8.95
C LEU A 124 -0.12 10.11 8.79
N LEU A 125 0.17 9.11 7.97
CA LEU A 125 -0.73 7.96 7.82
C LEU A 125 -0.87 7.20 9.15
N MET A 126 0.23 6.89 9.81
CA MET A 126 0.20 6.16 11.07
C MET A 126 -0.54 6.93 12.15
N LYS A 127 -0.36 8.25 12.20
CA LYS A 127 -1.10 9.12 13.11
C LYS A 127 -2.60 9.05 12.82
N HIS A 128 -2.99 9.11 11.56
CA HIS A 128 -4.40 9.05 11.17
C HIS A 128 -5.01 7.70 11.53
N LEU A 129 -4.32 6.60 11.25
CA LEU A 129 -4.78 5.25 11.61
C LEU A 129 -4.94 5.11 13.13
N GLY A 130 -4.03 5.69 13.90
CA GLY A 130 -4.08 5.66 15.37
C GLY A 130 -5.21 6.48 15.98
N GLN A 131 -5.82 7.37 15.23
CA GLN A 131 -6.94 8.20 15.70
C GLN A 131 -8.31 7.52 15.53
N ARG A 132 -8.36 6.35 14.87
CA ARG A 132 -9.63 5.64 14.72
C ARG A 132 -10.17 5.21 16.08
N PRO A 133 -11.51 5.11 16.23
CA PRO A 133 -12.11 4.64 17.46
C PRO A 133 -11.58 3.27 17.88
N GLU A 134 -11.47 3.04 19.17
CA GLU A 134 -11.04 1.77 19.73
C GLU A 134 -11.94 0.63 19.23
N GLY A 135 -11.35 -0.48 18.82
CA GLY A 135 -12.08 -1.62 18.30
C GLY A 135 -12.44 -1.54 16.82
N GLU A 136 -12.23 -0.38 16.18
CA GLU A 136 -12.50 -0.24 14.74
C GLU A 136 -11.40 -0.89 13.91
N GLY A 137 -11.79 -1.80 13.01
CA GLY A 137 -10.86 -2.44 12.09
C GLY A 137 -10.47 -1.56 10.90
N ILE A 138 -9.48 -2.01 10.15
CA ILE A 138 -9.00 -1.34 8.94
C ILE A 138 -9.08 -2.34 7.79
N HIS A 139 -9.57 -1.89 6.64
CA HIS A 139 -9.51 -2.64 5.38
C HIS A 139 -8.91 -1.74 4.31
N ILE A 140 -8.25 -2.35 3.35
CA ILE A 140 -7.76 -1.67 2.15
C ILE A 140 -8.33 -2.37 0.92
N THR A 141 -8.84 -1.58 -0.02
CA THR A 141 -9.21 -2.07 -1.35
C THR A 141 -8.16 -1.57 -2.33
N VAL A 142 -7.54 -2.51 -3.04
CA VAL A 142 -6.55 -2.20 -4.08
C VAL A 142 -7.23 -2.39 -5.43
N GLU A 143 -7.31 -1.31 -6.21
CA GLU A 143 -7.98 -1.29 -7.51
C GLU A 143 -7.00 -0.96 -8.63
N ASP A 144 -7.18 -1.64 -9.75
CA ASP A 144 -6.44 -1.36 -10.97
C ASP A 144 -6.95 -0.13 -11.71
#